data_3a0c6687285259d901b7d293080b4d6a
#
_entry.id   3a0c6687285259d901b7d293080b4d6a
#
_cell.length_a   1.000
_cell.length_b   1.000
_cell.length_c   1.000
_cell.angle_alpha   90.00
_cell.angle_beta   90.00
_cell.angle_gamma   90.00
#
_symmetry.space_group_name_H-M   'P 1'
#
loop_
_entity.id
_entity.type
_entity.pdbx_description
1 polymer ?
#
loop_
_entity_poly.entity_id
_entity_poly.type
_entity_poly.pdbx_seq_one_letter_code
_entity_poly.pdbx_strand_id
1 'polypeptide(L)'
;HTSKRKIMNKKILTELIDSTFPPGIEVAIGYGSGVFEQKGYDNNNNVNNINENDQLNKTMAISQFEEPPMIDMIFVVNDELEWHSNNLKWNSSHYAALPRLLGPSFVSNLQRASARIYYNTLVPMPEKYQQNVVNSNNKTNGKQLMKYGVINKSDFINDLLNWETLYLSGRLQKPVAFLK
;
A
#
# COMPACT_ATOMS: atom_id res chain seq x y z
N HIS A 1 13.25 1.75 -25.01
CA HIS A 1 11.91 1.41 -24.50
C HIS A 1 11.91 1.54 -22.98
N THR A 2 11.49 2.70 -22.49
CA THR A 2 11.24 2.92 -21.05
C THR A 2 10.03 2.06 -20.65
N SER A 3 10.25 1.05 -19.84
CA SER A 3 9.19 0.25 -19.25
C SER A 3 8.36 1.17 -18.33
N LYS A 4 7.18 1.59 -18.80
CA LYS A 4 6.25 2.36 -17.96
C LYS A 4 5.77 1.45 -16.84
N ARG A 5 6.05 1.80 -15.59
CA ARG A 5 5.49 1.12 -14.41
C ARG A 5 3.97 1.08 -14.54
N LYS A 6 3.40 -0.11 -14.55
CA LYS A 6 1.96 -0.30 -14.72
C LYS A 6 1.27 0.02 -13.39
N ILE A 7 0.56 1.14 -13.35
CA ILE A 7 -0.28 1.54 -12.23
C ILE A 7 -1.53 0.67 -12.21
N MET A 8 -1.97 0.27 -11.00
CA MET A 8 -3.18 -0.50 -10.86
C MET A 8 -4.43 0.36 -11.03
N ASN A 9 -5.35 -0.06 -11.89
CA ASN A 9 -6.58 0.68 -12.16
C ASN A 9 -7.48 0.74 -10.91
N LYS A 10 -8.12 1.89 -10.67
CA LYS A 10 -9.06 2.09 -9.56
C LYS A 10 -10.12 0.97 -9.49
N LYS A 11 -10.70 0.55 -10.60
CA LYS A 11 -11.69 -0.52 -10.64
C LYS A 11 -11.14 -1.85 -10.09
N ILE A 12 -9.91 -2.20 -10.45
CA ILE A 12 -9.25 -3.41 -9.95
C ILE A 12 -8.99 -3.32 -8.46
N LEU A 13 -8.60 -2.14 -7.95
CA LEU A 13 -8.40 -1.92 -6.52
C LEU A 13 -9.71 -2.00 -5.73
N THR A 14 -10.81 -1.47 -6.27
CA THR A 14 -12.14 -1.61 -5.66
C THR A 14 -12.56 -3.08 -5.60
N GLU A 15 -12.44 -3.83 -6.69
CA GLU A 15 -12.74 -5.27 -6.74
C GLU A 15 -11.85 -6.09 -5.77
N LEU A 16 -10.58 -5.72 -5.65
CA LEU A 16 -9.65 -6.32 -4.68
C LEU A 16 -10.18 -6.12 -3.26
N ILE A 17 -10.56 -4.87 -2.91
CA ILE A 17 -11.05 -4.54 -1.57
C ILE A 17 -12.31 -5.35 -1.25
N ASP A 18 -13.31 -5.32 -2.12
CA ASP A 18 -14.60 -5.97 -1.89
C ASP A 18 -14.50 -7.51 -1.85
N SER A 19 -13.50 -8.10 -2.52
CA SER A 19 -13.31 -9.55 -2.54
C SER A 19 -12.36 -10.09 -1.47
N THR A 20 -11.52 -9.24 -0.89
CA THR A 20 -10.45 -9.68 0.03
C THR A 20 -10.79 -9.36 1.48
N PHE A 21 -11.46 -8.25 1.73
CA PHE A 21 -11.66 -7.75 3.09
C PHE A 21 -13.11 -7.93 3.57
N PRO A 22 -13.32 -8.05 4.90
CA PRO A 22 -14.66 -8.09 5.46
C PRO A 22 -15.42 -6.78 5.18
N PRO A 23 -16.76 -6.81 5.19
CA PRO A 23 -17.57 -5.60 5.08
C PRO A 23 -17.30 -4.61 6.21
N GLY A 24 -17.85 -3.39 6.09
CA GLY A 24 -17.71 -2.34 7.11
C GLY A 24 -16.63 -1.30 6.80
N ILE A 25 -15.99 -1.36 5.62
CA ILE A 25 -15.14 -0.27 5.13
C ILE A 25 -16.04 0.82 4.55
N GLU A 26 -16.10 1.97 5.23
CA GLU A 26 -16.88 3.15 4.84
C GLU A 26 -16.17 3.95 3.75
N VAL A 27 -14.85 4.11 3.90
CA VAL A 27 -13.99 4.82 2.95
C VAL A 27 -12.70 4.02 2.76
N ALA A 28 -12.29 3.84 1.51
CA ALA A 28 -11.00 3.28 1.15
C ALA A 28 -10.21 4.28 0.33
N ILE A 29 -9.00 4.60 0.77
CA ILE A 29 -8.11 5.57 0.16
C ILE A 29 -6.84 4.87 -0.29
N GLY A 30 -6.54 4.94 -1.59
CA GLY A 30 -5.26 4.50 -2.15
C GLY A 30 -4.29 5.67 -2.27
N TYR A 31 -3.00 5.44 -2.01
CA TYR A 31 -1.96 6.46 -2.12
C TYR A 31 -0.61 5.83 -2.52
N GLY A 32 0.39 6.69 -2.80
CA GLY A 32 1.74 6.26 -3.12
C GLY A 32 1.95 5.80 -4.56
N SER A 33 3.18 5.31 -4.85
CA SER A 33 3.65 5.00 -6.20
C SER A 33 2.97 3.79 -6.85
N GLY A 34 2.33 2.94 -6.09
CA GLY A 34 1.54 1.81 -6.61
C GLY A 34 0.18 2.23 -7.16
N VAL A 35 -0.33 3.41 -6.75
CA VAL A 35 -1.63 3.96 -7.15
C VAL A 35 -1.48 5.13 -8.12
N PHE A 36 -0.38 5.90 -8.03
CA PHE A 36 -0.13 7.08 -8.86
C PHE A 36 1.22 6.99 -9.58
N GLU A 37 1.25 7.47 -10.83
CA GLU A 37 2.49 7.66 -11.57
C GLU A 37 3.29 8.82 -10.94
N GLN A 38 4.50 8.53 -10.49
CA GLN A 38 5.40 9.57 -10.01
C GLN A 38 5.96 10.33 -11.23
N LYS A 39 5.37 11.47 -11.55
CA LYS A 39 5.96 12.41 -12.52
C LYS A 39 7.16 13.08 -11.87
N GLY A 40 8.38 12.85 -12.37
CA GLY A 40 9.52 13.68 -11.98
C GLY A 40 10.82 12.99 -11.58
N TYR A 41 11.01 11.69 -11.81
CA TYR A 41 12.33 11.11 -11.86
C TYR A 41 12.78 10.88 -13.31
N ASP A 42 12.74 11.94 -14.11
CA ASP A 42 13.62 12.01 -15.27
C ASP A 42 15.03 12.22 -14.72
N ASN A 43 15.83 11.16 -14.72
CA ASN A 43 17.28 11.23 -14.44
C ASN A 43 18.00 11.99 -15.58
N ASN A 44 17.54 13.19 -15.91
CA ASN A 44 18.30 14.16 -16.68
C ASN A 44 19.18 14.99 -15.78
N ASN A 45 19.92 14.32 -14.90
CA ASN A 45 21.10 14.96 -14.35
C ASN A 45 22.20 14.92 -15.41
N ASN A 46 22.48 16.05 -16.00
CA ASN A 46 23.71 16.33 -16.71
C ASN A 46 24.91 15.82 -15.93
N VAL A 47 25.35 14.61 -16.21
CA VAL A 47 26.67 14.12 -15.84
C VAL A 47 27.46 14.07 -17.14
N ASN A 48 28.01 15.21 -17.50
CA ASN A 48 29.15 15.27 -18.40
C ASN A 48 30.28 14.50 -17.74
N ASN A 49 30.80 13.44 -18.40
CA ASN A 49 31.96 12.61 -18.05
C ASN A 49 31.72 11.40 -17.10
N ILE A 50 31.00 10.39 -17.57
CA ILE A 50 31.18 9.02 -17.09
C ILE A 50 31.25 8.10 -18.32
N ASN A 51 32.21 7.17 -18.35
CA ASN A 51 32.43 6.22 -19.45
C ASN A 51 31.15 5.47 -19.82
N GLU A 52 30.82 5.40 -21.10
CA GLU A 52 29.59 4.78 -21.65
C GLU A 52 29.37 3.32 -21.20
N ASN A 53 30.46 2.58 -20.91
CA ASN A 53 30.39 1.19 -20.44
C ASN A 53 29.90 1.06 -19.00
N ASP A 54 30.16 2.03 -18.11
CA ASP A 54 29.70 2.01 -16.72
C ASP A 54 28.22 2.40 -16.61
N GLN A 55 27.74 3.27 -17.51
CA GLN A 55 26.32 3.59 -17.57
C GLN A 55 25.50 2.41 -18.10
N LEU A 56 25.99 1.70 -19.12
CA LEU A 56 25.29 0.53 -19.68
C LEU A 56 25.15 -0.59 -18.65
N ASN A 57 26.21 -0.87 -17.90
CA ASN A 57 26.22 -1.89 -16.85
C ASN A 57 25.32 -1.47 -15.64
N LYS A 58 25.32 -0.21 -15.25
CA LYS A 58 24.44 0.33 -14.20
C LYS A 58 22.97 0.32 -14.61
N THR A 59 22.69 0.72 -15.84
CA THR A 59 21.32 0.72 -16.39
C THR A 59 20.78 -0.70 -16.55
N MET A 60 21.62 -1.65 -17.00
CA MET A 60 21.26 -3.07 -17.08
C MET A 60 21.05 -3.70 -15.70
N ALA A 61 21.87 -3.37 -14.70
CA ALA A 61 21.73 -3.87 -13.34
C ALA A 61 20.44 -3.34 -12.64
N ILE A 62 20.10 -2.07 -12.87
CA ILE A 62 18.89 -1.45 -12.31
C ILE A 62 17.61 -2.00 -12.98
N SER A 63 17.65 -2.31 -14.29
CA SER A 63 16.50 -2.86 -15.01
C SER A 63 16.21 -4.34 -14.71
N GLN A 64 17.12 -5.07 -14.06
CA GLN A 64 16.98 -6.49 -13.77
C GLN A 64 16.21 -6.79 -12.47
N PHE A 65 15.97 -5.80 -11.57
CA PHE A 65 15.41 -6.03 -10.24
C PHE A 65 14.32 -5.01 -9.82
N GLU A 66 13.52 -4.50 -10.76
CA GLU A 66 12.37 -3.67 -10.35
C GLU A 66 11.25 -4.56 -9.77
N GLU A 67 11.19 -4.63 -8.45
CA GLU A 67 10.03 -5.17 -7.76
C GLU A 67 8.79 -4.30 -8.05
N PRO A 68 7.60 -4.92 -8.20
CA PRO A 68 6.39 -4.15 -8.39
C PRO A 68 6.15 -3.22 -7.19
N PRO A 69 5.72 -1.97 -7.40
CA PRO A 69 5.51 -1.03 -6.30
C PRO A 69 4.41 -1.53 -5.37
N MET A 70 4.63 -1.41 -4.05
CA MET A 70 3.65 -1.76 -3.04
C MET A 70 2.40 -0.90 -3.18
N ILE A 71 1.22 -1.52 -3.01
CA ILE A 71 -0.06 -0.81 -2.98
C ILE A 71 -0.34 -0.37 -1.55
N ASP A 72 -0.38 0.93 -1.33
CA ASP A 72 -0.68 1.52 -0.03
C ASP A 72 -2.15 1.95 0.04
N MET A 73 -2.85 1.55 1.11
CA MET A 73 -4.27 1.87 1.33
C MET A 73 -4.54 2.30 2.77
N ILE A 74 -5.59 3.09 2.97
CA ILE A 74 -6.18 3.40 4.27
C ILE A 74 -7.65 3.04 4.23
N PHE A 75 -8.12 2.30 5.24
CA PHE A 75 -9.50 1.92 5.43
C PHE A 75 -10.09 2.63 6.63
N VAL A 76 -11.16 3.36 6.41
CA VAL A 76 -11.95 4.01 7.47
C VAL A 76 -13.13 3.11 7.80
N VAL A 77 -13.27 2.76 9.07
CA VAL A 77 -14.30 1.86 9.58
C VAL A 77 -15.08 2.49 10.74
N ASN A 78 -16.32 2.10 10.97
CA ASN A 78 -17.10 2.63 12.09
C ASN A 78 -16.67 2.05 13.44
N ASP A 79 -16.37 0.74 13.49
CA ASP A 79 -15.90 0.02 14.66
C ASP A 79 -14.64 -0.78 14.31
N GLU A 80 -13.50 -0.28 14.76
CA GLU A 80 -12.22 -0.92 14.49
C GLU A 80 -12.06 -2.27 15.20
N LEU A 81 -12.68 -2.44 16.39
CA LEU A 81 -12.61 -3.68 17.14
C LEU A 81 -13.37 -4.81 16.43
N GLU A 82 -14.61 -4.52 16.01
CA GLU A 82 -15.42 -5.45 15.25
C GLU A 82 -14.77 -5.78 13.91
N TRP A 83 -14.31 -4.76 13.20
CA TRP A 83 -13.69 -4.93 11.90
C TRP A 83 -12.40 -5.79 11.99
N HIS A 84 -11.53 -5.52 12.96
CA HIS A 84 -10.32 -6.34 13.17
C HIS A 84 -10.68 -7.77 13.59
N SER A 85 -11.75 -7.97 14.38
CA SER A 85 -12.24 -9.30 14.73
C SER A 85 -12.61 -10.11 13.48
N ASN A 86 -13.35 -9.49 12.57
CA ASN A 86 -13.75 -10.12 11.32
C ASN A 86 -12.55 -10.34 10.38
N ASN A 87 -11.67 -9.36 10.26
CA ASN A 87 -10.49 -9.47 9.42
C ASN A 87 -9.47 -10.50 9.93
N LEU A 88 -9.32 -10.67 11.23
CA LEU A 88 -8.51 -11.75 11.82
C LEU A 88 -9.06 -13.14 11.48
N LYS A 89 -10.39 -13.29 11.38
CA LYS A 89 -11.01 -14.56 10.96
C LYS A 89 -10.81 -14.82 9.46
N TRP A 90 -10.92 -13.79 8.62
CA TRP A 90 -10.80 -13.92 7.16
C TRP A 90 -9.34 -13.96 6.70
N ASN A 91 -8.52 -13.10 7.27
CA ASN A 91 -7.19 -12.76 6.80
C ASN A 91 -6.15 -12.80 7.96
N SER A 92 -6.15 -13.88 8.75
CA SER A 92 -5.25 -14.02 9.89
C SER A 92 -3.77 -13.82 9.49
N SER A 93 -3.38 -14.29 8.30
CA SER A 93 -2.01 -14.18 7.78
C SER A 93 -1.55 -12.74 7.50
N HIS A 94 -2.48 -11.77 7.40
CA HIS A 94 -2.13 -10.36 7.25
C HIS A 94 -1.55 -9.74 8.52
N TYR A 95 -1.81 -10.34 9.68
CA TYR A 95 -1.37 -9.84 10.98
C TYR A 95 -0.07 -10.49 11.43
N ALA A 96 0.76 -9.71 12.13
CA ALA A 96 1.94 -10.22 12.80
C ALA A 96 1.57 -11.26 13.90
N ALA A 97 2.55 -12.00 14.40
CA ALA A 97 2.31 -13.11 15.34
C ALA A 97 1.59 -12.67 16.62
N LEU A 98 2.01 -11.57 17.25
CA LEU A 98 1.41 -11.09 18.50
C LEU A 98 -0.05 -10.67 18.35
N PRO A 99 -0.45 -9.82 17.38
CA PRO A 99 -1.84 -9.53 17.09
C PRO A 99 -2.71 -10.75 16.82
N ARG A 100 -2.17 -11.75 16.12
CA ARG A 100 -2.88 -13.02 15.86
C ARG A 100 -3.13 -13.80 17.13
N LEU A 101 -2.16 -13.82 18.06
CA LEU A 101 -2.26 -14.56 19.33
C LEU A 101 -3.15 -13.85 20.34
N LEU A 102 -3.02 -12.52 20.46
CA LEU A 102 -3.69 -11.71 21.48
C LEU A 102 -5.05 -11.18 21.06
N GLY A 103 -5.37 -11.28 19.77
CA GLY A 103 -6.69 -10.99 19.23
C GLY A 103 -7.01 -9.51 18.97
N PRO A 104 -8.26 -9.22 18.60
CA PRO A 104 -8.66 -7.89 18.09
C PRO A 104 -8.57 -6.79 19.15
N SER A 105 -8.81 -7.08 20.43
CA SER A 105 -8.67 -6.10 21.51
C SER A 105 -7.24 -5.60 21.66
N PHE A 106 -6.24 -6.47 21.46
CA PHE A 106 -4.84 -6.07 21.46
C PHE A 106 -4.54 -5.13 20.28
N VAL A 107 -5.04 -5.45 19.09
CA VAL A 107 -4.88 -4.62 17.89
C VAL A 107 -5.49 -3.22 18.11
N SER A 108 -6.73 -3.15 18.59
CA SER A 108 -7.43 -1.90 18.88
C SER A 108 -6.70 -1.05 19.93
N ASN A 109 -6.21 -1.68 21.02
CA ASN A 109 -5.44 -0.97 22.06
C ASN A 109 -4.12 -0.42 21.50
N LEU A 110 -3.41 -1.21 20.67
CA LEU A 110 -2.17 -0.76 20.02
C LEU A 110 -2.43 0.39 19.06
N GLN A 111 -3.53 0.35 18.31
CA GLN A 111 -3.99 1.41 17.44
C GLN A 111 -4.24 2.72 18.20
N ARG A 112 -4.96 2.63 19.34
CA ARG A 112 -5.26 3.79 20.20
C ARG A 112 -4.04 4.38 20.88
N ALA A 113 -3.06 3.56 21.22
CA ALA A 113 -1.80 3.99 21.86
C ALA A 113 -0.82 4.65 20.89
N SER A 114 -1.06 4.55 19.58
CA SER A 114 -0.20 5.11 18.54
C SER A 114 -0.92 6.27 17.79
N ALA A 115 -0.71 6.39 16.51
CA ALA A 115 -1.32 7.44 15.66
C ALA A 115 -2.80 7.15 15.29
N ARG A 116 -3.56 6.42 16.11
CA ARG A 116 -4.96 6.02 15.90
C ARG A 116 -5.20 5.16 14.66
N ILE A 117 -4.14 4.69 14.03
CA ILE A 117 -4.19 3.83 12.84
C ILE A 117 -3.31 2.59 13.06
N TYR A 118 -3.83 1.42 12.68
CA TYR A 118 -3.08 0.17 12.70
C TYR A 118 -2.76 -0.29 11.29
N TYR A 119 -1.48 -0.62 11.00
CA TYR A 119 -1.04 -1.06 9.68
C TYR A 119 -0.73 -2.55 9.63
N ASN A 120 -1.31 -3.23 8.64
CA ASN A 120 -0.85 -4.51 8.15
C ASN A 120 0.08 -4.25 6.95
N THR A 121 1.34 -4.69 7.06
CA THR A 121 2.39 -4.44 6.08
C THR A 121 2.84 -5.72 5.41
N LEU A 122 3.44 -5.62 4.22
CA LEU A 122 4.00 -6.75 3.47
C LEU A 122 2.98 -7.87 3.20
N VAL A 123 1.72 -7.52 3.03
CA VAL A 123 0.64 -8.46 2.76
C VAL A 123 0.69 -8.86 1.27
N PRO A 124 0.84 -10.15 0.95
CA PRO A 124 0.79 -10.59 -0.44
C PRO A 124 -0.60 -10.32 -1.05
N MET A 125 -0.64 -9.74 -2.23
CA MET A 125 -1.90 -9.62 -2.98
C MET A 125 -2.38 -11.00 -3.44
N PRO A 126 -3.71 -11.23 -3.49
CA PRO A 126 -4.26 -12.46 -4.07
C PRO A 126 -3.77 -12.68 -5.51
N GLU A 127 -3.52 -13.92 -5.89
CA GLU A 127 -2.91 -14.29 -7.18
C GLU A 127 -3.61 -13.66 -8.39
N LYS A 128 -4.95 -13.58 -8.37
CA LYS A 128 -5.73 -12.98 -9.47
C LYS A 128 -5.43 -11.50 -9.72
N TYR A 129 -4.85 -10.80 -8.74
CA TYR A 129 -4.48 -9.38 -8.83
C TYR A 129 -2.97 -9.16 -8.95
N GLN A 130 -2.17 -10.23 -8.92
CA GLN A 130 -0.73 -10.13 -9.16
C GLN A 130 -0.49 -9.56 -10.54
N GLN A 131 0.26 -8.46 -10.65
CA GLN A 131 0.72 -7.98 -11.94
C GLN A 131 1.89 -8.87 -12.36
N ASN A 132 1.72 -9.63 -13.44
CA ASN A 132 2.81 -10.36 -14.05
C ASN A 132 3.79 -9.34 -14.67
N VAL A 133 4.83 -9.00 -13.94
CA VAL A 133 5.97 -8.27 -14.49
C VAL A 133 6.79 -9.30 -15.28
N VAL A 134 6.42 -9.48 -16.54
CA VAL A 134 7.18 -10.31 -17.46
C VAL A 134 8.41 -9.51 -17.91
N ASN A 135 9.55 -9.77 -17.31
CA ASN A 135 10.83 -9.34 -17.85
C ASN A 135 11.14 -10.15 -19.10
N SER A 136 11.91 -9.57 -20.04
CA SER A 136 12.34 -10.18 -21.31
C SER A 136 12.94 -11.59 -21.22
N ASN A 137 13.22 -12.07 -20.01
CA ASN A 137 13.76 -13.40 -19.71
C ASN A 137 12.76 -14.36 -19.06
N ASN A 138 11.44 -14.13 -19.17
CA ASN A 138 10.37 -15.01 -18.63
C ASN A 138 10.46 -15.35 -17.12
N LYS A 139 11.17 -14.56 -16.31
CA LYS A 139 11.16 -14.71 -14.85
C LYS A 139 10.21 -13.69 -14.24
N THR A 140 9.16 -14.16 -13.58
CA THR A 140 8.31 -13.36 -12.69
C THR A 140 9.11 -13.01 -11.45
N ASN A 141 9.63 -11.79 -11.38
CA ASN A 141 10.36 -11.31 -10.22
C ASN A 141 9.40 -10.61 -9.26
N GLY A 142 9.26 -11.19 -8.06
CA GLY A 142 8.59 -10.60 -6.92
C GLY A 142 7.06 -10.73 -6.92
N LYS A 143 6.49 -10.97 -5.74
CA LYS A 143 5.04 -10.92 -5.51
C LYS A 143 4.63 -9.47 -5.28
N GLN A 144 3.55 -9.03 -5.92
CA GLN A 144 2.94 -7.75 -5.61
C GLN A 144 2.49 -7.74 -4.16
N LEU A 145 2.96 -6.77 -3.40
CA LEU A 145 2.61 -6.59 -1.99
C LEU A 145 1.65 -5.43 -1.81
N MET A 146 0.85 -5.49 -0.77
CA MET A 146 0.01 -4.39 -0.30
C MET A 146 0.28 -4.09 1.17
N LYS A 147 -0.01 -2.84 1.54
CA LYS A 147 -0.03 -2.35 2.90
C LYS A 147 -1.35 -1.62 3.11
N TYR A 148 -2.04 -1.90 4.20
CA TYR A 148 -3.25 -1.17 4.52
C TYR A 148 -3.29 -0.78 6.00
N GLY A 149 -3.67 0.48 6.24
CA GLY A 149 -3.95 1.02 7.56
C GLY A 149 -5.45 1.01 7.84
N VAL A 150 -5.83 0.73 9.07
CA VAL A 150 -7.24 0.75 9.53
C VAL A 150 -7.38 1.82 10.59
N ILE A 151 -8.37 2.68 10.45
CA ILE A 151 -8.67 3.77 11.38
C ILE A 151 -10.17 3.84 11.65
N ASN A 152 -10.53 4.19 12.90
CA ASN A 152 -11.90 4.52 13.25
C ASN A 152 -12.34 5.82 12.57
N LYS A 153 -13.61 5.90 12.17
CA LYS A 153 -14.18 7.08 11.49
C LYS A 153 -14.08 8.34 12.32
N SER A 154 -14.31 8.27 13.63
CA SER A 154 -14.18 9.44 14.50
C SER A 154 -12.75 9.94 14.60
N ASP A 155 -11.77 9.04 14.74
CA ASP A 155 -10.34 9.39 14.77
C ASP A 155 -9.88 9.96 13.43
N PHE A 156 -10.38 9.40 12.31
CA PHE A 156 -10.12 9.94 10.97
C PHE A 156 -10.59 11.37 10.81
N ILE A 157 -11.86 11.66 11.22
CA ILE A 157 -12.43 13.00 11.16
C ILE A 157 -11.67 13.97 12.10
N ASN A 158 -11.36 13.53 13.32
CA ASN A 158 -10.63 14.35 14.29
C ASN A 158 -9.23 14.72 13.80
N ASP A 159 -8.50 13.78 13.20
CA ASP A 159 -7.15 14.08 12.69
C ASP A 159 -7.20 15.05 11.49
N LEU A 160 -8.24 14.97 10.65
CA LEU A 160 -8.40 15.88 9.50
C LEU A 160 -8.86 17.29 9.89
N LEU A 161 -9.77 17.42 10.86
CA LEU A 161 -10.35 18.69 11.24
C LEU A 161 -9.57 19.39 12.37
N ASN A 162 -9.11 18.60 13.35
CA ASN A 162 -8.50 19.12 14.57
C ASN A 162 -6.98 18.89 14.64
N TRP A 163 -6.41 18.17 13.65
CA TRP A 163 -4.99 17.86 13.57
C TRP A 163 -4.47 17.14 14.82
N GLU A 164 -5.27 16.24 15.38
CA GLU A 164 -5.00 15.60 16.67
C GLU A 164 -3.69 14.81 16.68
N THR A 165 -3.43 13.98 15.66
CA THR A 165 -2.20 13.21 15.53
C THR A 165 -1.28 13.72 14.44
N LEU A 166 -1.76 14.58 13.53
CA LEU A 166 -1.07 15.07 12.33
C LEU A 166 -0.65 13.95 11.35
N TYR A 167 -1.00 12.72 11.64
CA TYR A 167 -0.52 11.59 10.87
C TYR A 167 -1.24 11.46 9.52
N LEU A 168 -2.57 11.42 9.55
CA LEU A 168 -3.37 11.32 8.33
C LEU A 168 -3.46 12.64 7.60
N SER A 169 -3.67 13.75 8.32
CA SER A 169 -3.69 15.08 7.74
C SER A 169 -2.41 15.37 6.95
N GLY A 170 -1.24 15.00 7.47
CA GLY A 170 0.02 15.12 6.74
C GLY A 170 0.14 14.15 5.55
N ARG A 171 -0.37 12.91 5.69
CA ARG A 171 -0.29 11.90 4.63
C ARG A 171 -1.22 12.20 3.45
N LEU A 172 -2.42 12.69 3.71
CA LEU A 172 -3.43 12.99 2.69
C LEU A 172 -3.17 14.30 1.93
N GLN A 173 -2.13 15.06 2.27
CA GLN A 173 -1.65 16.19 1.46
C GLN A 173 -1.01 15.74 0.14
N LYS A 174 -0.62 14.47 0.03
CA LYS A 174 -0.14 13.88 -1.23
C LYS A 174 -1.32 13.44 -2.10
N PRO A 175 -1.13 13.22 -3.41
CA PRO A 175 -2.18 12.68 -4.25
C PRO A 175 -2.77 11.39 -3.69
N VAL A 176 -4.09 11.33 -3.57
CA VAL A 176 -4.85 10.18 -3.08
C VAL A 176 -6.00 9.83 -4.02
N ALA A 177 -6.38 8.56 -4.06
CA ALA A 177 -7.55 8.07 -4.80
C ALA A 177 -8.57 7.49 -3.83
N PHE A 178 -9.80 7.99 -3.87
CA PHE A 178 -10.90 7.33 -3.21
C PHE A 178 -11.31 6.10 -4.00
N LEU A 179 -11.19 4.93 -3.38
CA LEU A 179 -11.46 3.63 -3.98
C LEU A 179 -12.87 3.14 -3.63
N LYS A 180 -13.36 3.54 -2.45
CA LYS A 180 -14.71 3.26 -1.96
C LYS A 180 -15.21 4.47 -1.16
#